data_8bd8bc17c87ffa168d2306ab5699bef5
#
_entry.id   8bd8bc17c87ffa168d2306ab5699bef5
#
_cell.length_a   1.000
_cell.length_b   1.000
_cell.length_c   1.000
_cell.angle_alpha   90.00
_cell.angle_beta   90.00
_cell.angle_gamma   90.00
#
_symmetry.space_group_name_H-M   'P 1'
#
loop_
_entity.id
_entity.type
_entity.pdbx_description
1 polymer ?
#
loop_
_entity_poly.entity_id
_entity_poly.type
_entity_poly.pdbx_seq_one_letter_code
_entity_poly.pdbx_strand_id
1 'polypeptide(L)'
;NDASGPVNGSGELPGTAMTFINRYFGGRPPLHQAQVSVIYPGYPKPRAGESEAAFRFRKNRDAAHIDGILPHGPARRRKLIEPHAFILGIPLNDCAEAAGPLVVWPGSPDIIRRHLISAFSTADPAIWADLDITTAYQAARQEVFATCQRLELPAKPGEAYLLHRLALHGVAPWRAQPEGRRMV
;
A
#
# COMPACT_ATOMS: atom_id res chain seq x y z
N ASN A 1 4.68 16.16 -8.38
CA ASN A 1 3.42 16.53 -9.03
C ASN A 1 2.64 17.51 -8.16
N ASP A 2 1.77 18.27 -8.78
CA ASP A 2 0.72 19.03 -8.10
C ASP A 2 -0.56 18.17 -7.93
N ALA A 3 -1.60 18.73 -7.29
CA ALA A 3 -2.87 18.03 -7.02
C ALA A 3 -3.63 17.61 -8.30
N SER A 4 -3.32 18.15 -9.47
CA SER A 4 -3.89 17.73 -10.76
C SER A 4 -3.08 16.63 -11.46
N GLY A 5 -1.89 16.31 -10.95
CA GLY A 5 -1.04 15.21 -11.39
C GLY A 5 0.18 15.56 -12.24
N PRO A 6 0.26 16.71 -12.94
CA PRO A 6 1.43 17.08 -13.74
C PRO A 6 2.74 17.07 -12.95
N VAL A 7 3.80 16.69 -13.61
CA VAL A 7 5.18 16.71 -13.08
C VAL A 7 6.05 17.57 -13.99
N ASN A 8 6.62 18.64 -13.45
CA ASN A 8 7.56 19.52 -14.17
C ASN A 8 7.05 19.99 -15.56
N GLY A 9 5.79 20.43 -15.63
CA GLY A 9 5.19 20.91 -16.89
C GLY A 9 4.74 19.83 -17.86
N SER A 10 4.75 18.55 -17.45
CA SER A 10 4.06 17.50 -18.20
C SER A 10 2.56 17.77 -18.24
N GLY A 11 1.86 17.21 -19.21
CA GLY A 11 0.40 17.20 -19.23
C GLY A 11 -0.19 16.41 -18.06
N GLU A 12 -1.52 16.49 -17.91
CA GLU A 12 -2.25 15.68 -16.92
C GLU A 12 -1.98 14.19 -17.12
N LEU A 13 -2.00 13.43 -16.01
CA LEU A 13 -1.87 11.98 -16.03
C LEU A 13 -3.04 11.36 -16.83
N PRO A 14 -2.79 10.78 -18.01
CA PRO A 14 -3.82 10.17 -18.85
C PRO A 14 -4.02 8.69 -18.51
N GLY A 15 -4.89 8.03 -19.28
CA GLY A 15 -5.00 6.57 -19.32
C GLY A 15 -6.25 6.03 -18.66
N THR A 16 -6.47 4.72 -18.86
CA THR A 16 -7.68 4.00 -18.45
C THR A 16 -7.89 4.04 -16.92
N ALA A 17 -6.82 3.99 -16.14
CA ALA A 17 -6.91 4.09 -14.68
C ALA A 17 -7.50 5.43 -14.25
N MET A 18 -7.04 6.54 -14.83
CA MET A 18 -7.59 7.87 -14.53
C MET A 18 -9.01 8.05 -15.05
N THR A 19 -9.32 7.48 -16.20
CA THR A 19 -10.70 7.46 -16.72
C THR A 19 -11.65 6.73 -15.76
N PHE A 20 -11.23 5.57 -15.25
CA PHE A 20 -11.98 4.82 -14.25
C PHE A 20 -12.16 5.63 -12.95
N ILE A 21 -11.08 6.21 -12.41
CA ILE A 21 -11.09 7.04 -11.19
C ILE A 21 -12.07 8.20 -11.35
N ASN A 22 -11.96 8.94 -12.44
CA ASN A 22 -12.83 10.08 -12.73
C ASN A 22 -14.32 9.68 -12.77
N ARG A 23 -14.61 8.55 -13.41
CA ARG A 23 -15.97 8.02 -13.48
C ARG A 23 -16.49 7.55 -12.13
N TYR A 24 -15.66 6.85 -11.36
CA TYR A 24 -16.02 6.30 -10.06
C TYR A 24 -16.30 7.37 -9.01
N PHE A 25 -15.52 8.46 -9.01
CA PHE A 25 -15.66 9.57 -8.06
C PHE A 25 -16.55 10.72 -8.56
N GLY A 26 -17.11 10.62 -9.77
CA GLY A 26 -17.92 11.68 -10.36
C GLY A 26 -17.13 12.95 -10.76
N GLY A 27 -15.82 12.80 -10.95
CA GLY A 27 -14.88 13.87 -11.31
C GLY A 27 -13.46 13.48 -10.96
N ARG A 28 -12.49 14.35 -11.26
CA ARG A 28 -11.08 14.11 -10.95
C ARG A 28 -10.78 14.47 -9.49
N PRO A 29 -10.54 13.51 -8.60
CA PRO A 29 -10.12 13.82 -7.24
C PRO A 29 -8.69 14.41 -7.25
N PRO A 30 -8.35 15.27 -6.29
CA PRO A 30 -6.98 15.74 -6.16
C PRO A 30 -6.03 14.57 -5.87
N LEU A 31 -4.89 14.55 -6.55
CA LEU A 31 -3.86 13.53 -6.33
C LEU A 31 -2.90 13.98 -5.23
N HIS A 32 -2.55 13.05 -4.36
CA HIS A 32 -1.47 13.27 -3.40
C HIS A 32 -0.11 13.34 -4.11
N GLN A 33 0.89 13.89 -3.45
CA GLN A 33 2.25 13.91 -3.97
C GLN A 33 2.72 12.50 -4.28
N ALA A 34 3.18 12.25 -5.51
CA ALA A 34 3.69 10.95 -5.93
C ALA A 34 5.03 10.64 -5.25
N GLN A 35 5.22 9.37 -4.94
CA GLN A 35 6.47 8.84 -4.41
C GLN A 35 6.99 7.77 -5.34
N VAL A 36 8.30 7.74 -5.56
CA VAL A 36 8.95 6.66 -6.34
C VAL A 36 9.47 5.60 -5.38
N SER A 37 8.87 4.42 -5.43
CA SER A 37 9.37 3.24 -4.73
C SER A 37 10.39 2.52 -5.58
N VAL A 38 11.60 2.28 -5.05
CA VAL A 38 12.67 1.58 -5.75
C VAL A 38 13.06 0.32 -4.99
N ILE A 39 12.93 -0.83 -5.64
CA ILE A 39 13.25 -2.15 -5.09
C ILE A 39 14.52 -2.65 -5.78
N TYR A 40 15.46 -3.16 -4.99
CA TYR A 40 16.73 -3.70 -5.45
C TYR A 40 16.88 -5.19 -5.11
N PRO A 41 17.81 -5.89 -5.75
CA PRO A 41 18.23 -7.24 -5.35
C PRO A 41 18.54 -7.33 -3.85
N GLY A 42 18.09 -8.43 -3.25
CA GLY A 42 18.21 -8.65 -1.80
C GLY A 42 17.12 -7.98 -0.96
N TYR A 43 16.12 -7.37 -1.56
CA TYR A 43 14.95 -6.87 -0.82
C TYR A 43 14.12 -8.06 -0.25
N PRO A 44 13.57 -7.92 0.98
CA PRO A 44 13.80 -6.84 1.93
C PRO A 44 15.10 -7.01 2.70
N LYS A 45 15.76 -5.90 3.05
CA LYS A 45 16.92 -5.90 3.94
C LYS A 45 16.50 -5.65 5.40
N PRO A 46 17.26 -6.18 6.39
CA PRO A 46 17.06 -5.82 7.79
C PRO A 46 17.15 -4.31 8.00
N ARG A 47 16.34 -3.77 8.91
CA ARG A 47 16.39 -2.37 9.32
C ARG A 47 17.30 -2.21 10.54
N ALA A 48 17.86 -1.02 10.73
CA ALA A 48 18.62 -0.72 11.95
C ALA A 48 17.76 -0.96 13.19
N GLY A 49 18.27 -1.75 14.14
CA GLY A 49 17.56 -2.10 15.38
C GLY A 49 16.42 -3.12 15.22
N GLU A 50 16.20 -3.66 14.03
CA GLU A 50 15.19 -4.72 13.82
C GLU A 50 15.73 -6.06 14.28
N SER A 51 15.00 -6.77 15.15
CA SER A 51 15.38 -8.14 15.54
C SER A 51 15.21 -9.10 14.37
N GLU A 52 15.96 -10.19 14.39
CA GLU A 52 15.88 -11.25 13.35
C GLU A 52 14.45 -11.81 13.23
N ALA A 53 13.76 -11.99 14.35
CA ALA A 53 12.37 -12.46 14.36
C ALA A 53 11.42 -11.48 13.70
N ALA A 54 11.56 -10.17 13.97
CA ALA A 54 10.76 -9.13 13.35
C ALA A 54 11.04 -9.01 11.84
N PHE A 55 12.32 -9.11 11.45
CA PHE A 55 12.70 -9.13 10.04
C PHE A 55 12.10 -10.31 9.31
N ARG A 56 12.23 -11.53 9.86
CA ARG A 56 11.65 -12.75 9.30
C ARG A 56 10.13 -12.66 9.17
N PHE A 57 9.45 -12.15 10.19
CA PHE A 57 8.00 -11.91 10.13
C PHE A 57 7.64 -10.94 9.01
N ARG A 58 8.34 -9.81 8.90
CA ARG A 58 8.12 -8.80 7.86
C ARG A 58 8.38 -9.35 6.46
N LYS A 59 9.47 -10.09 6.28
CA LYS A 59 9.83 -10.73 5.01
C LYS A 59 8.77 -11.75 4.58
N ASN A 60 8.31 -12.61 5.50
CA ASN A 60 7.32 -13.65 5.22
C ASN A 60 5.90 -13.13 5.02
N ARG A 61 5.67 -11.85 5.27
CA ARG A 61 4.40 -11.15 5.07
C ARG A 61 4.53 -10.01 4.04
N ASP A 62 5.54 -10.08 3.15
CA ASP A 62 5.74 -9.12 2.05
C ASP A 62 5.76 -7.66 2.51
N ALA A 63 6.18 -7.39 3.74
CA ALA A 63 6.08 -6.07 4.39
C ALA A 63 4.65 -5.47 4.36
N ALA A 64 3.62 -6.32 4.32
CA ALA A 64 2.23 -5.94 4.10
C ALA A 64 1.73 -4.84 5.03
N HIS A 65 1.03 -3.87 4.47
CA HIS A 65 0.49 -2.71 5.17
C HIS A 65 -0.78 -2.18 4.47
N ILE A 66 -1.37 -1.21 5.09
CA ILE A 66 -2.40 -0.35 4.51
C ILE A 66 -1.86 1.06 4.58
N ASP A 67 -1.89 1.77 3.46
CA ASP A 67 -1.46 3.16 3.40
C ASP A 67 -2.32 4.04 4.30
N GLY A 68 -1.66 5.01 4.92
CA GLY A 68 -2.30 5.94 5.84
C GLY A 68 -2.46 5.42 7.27
N ILE A 69 -2.29 4.11 7.54
CA ILE A 69 -2.24 3.57 8.91
C ILE A 69 -0.78 3.54 9.36
N LEU A 70 -0.34 4.59 10.03
CA LEU A 70 1.06 4.81 10.38
C LEU A 70 1.34 4.50 11.86
N PRO A 71 2.59 4.09 12.17
CA PRO A 71 3.04 3.98 13.55
C PRO A 71 3.30 5.37 14.13
N HIS A 72 2.75 5.66 15.31
CA HIS A 72 2.89 6.93 16.01
C HIS A 72 3.50 6.76 17.41
N GLY A 73 4.36 7.69 17.78
CA GLY A 73 5.03 7.75 19.08
C GLY A 73 6.02 6.60 19.36
N PRO A 74 6.69 6.62 20.52
CA PRO A 74 7.69 5.60 20.89
C PRO A 74 7.12 4.17 20.95
N ALA A 75 5.86 4.04 21.37
CA ALA A 75 5.15 2.75 21.43
C ALA A 75 4.67 2.26 20.04
N ARG A 76 4.90 3.03 18.99
CA ARG A 76 4.54 2.72 17.58
C ARG A 76 3.06 2.31 17.42
N ARG A 77 2.18 3.00 18.16
CA ARG A 77 0.73 2.76 18.06
C ARG A 77 0.22 3.10 16.67
N ARG A 78 -0.68 2.26 16.13
CA ARG A 78 -1.24 2.49 14.80
C ARG A 78 -2.38 3.50 14.87
N LYS A 79 -2.28 4.50 14.01
CA LYS A 79 -3.29 5.54 13.83
C LYS A 79 -3.60 5.70 12.35
N LEU A 80 -4.85 6.06 12.02
CA LEU A 80 -5.24 6.44 10.66
C LEU A 80 -4.95 7.93 10.46
N ILE A 81 -3.73 8.26 10.01
CA ILE A 81 -3.23 9.63 9.92
C ILE A 81 -3.47 10.21 8.52
N GLU A 82 -3.37 9.38 7.48
CA GLU A 82 -3.50 9.81 6.08
C GLU A 82 -4.65 9.04 5.40
N PRO A 83 -5.88 9.58 5.41
CA PRO A 83 -7.00 8.92 4.74
C PRO A 83 -6.87 9.04 3.22
N HIS A 84 -6.61 7.93 2.55
CA HIS A 84 -6.58 7.84 1.09
C HIS A 84 -7.96 7.48 0.52
N ALA A 85 -8.25 7.91 -0.71
CA ALA A 85 -9.43 7.48 -1.46
C ALA A 85 -9.16 6.18 -2.25
N PHE A 86 -7.96 6.08 -2.81
CA PHE A 86 -7.44 4.94 -3.57
C PHE A 86 -5.91 4.97 -3.57
N ILE A 87 -5.29 3.91 -4.08
CA ILE A 87 -3.85 3.83 -4.31
C ILE A 87 -3.64 3.57 -5.80
N LEU A 88 -2.84 4.42 -6.45
CA LEU A 88 -2.47 4.29 -7.85
C LEU A 88 -0.96 4.04 -7.95
N GLY A 89 -0.57 2.89 -8.45
CA GLY A 89 0.82 2.55 -8.72
C GLY A 89 1.09 2.45 -10.22
N ILE A 90 2.19 3.03 -10.68
CA ILE A 90 2.56 3.07 -12.10
C ILE A 90 3.98 2.51 -12.24
N PRO A 91 4.17 1.35 -12.90
CA PRO A 91 5.49 0.83 -13.20
C PRO A 91 6.28 1.79 -14.10
N LEU A 92 7.51 2.12 -13.70
CA LEU A 92 8.35 3.10 -14.39
C LEU A 92 9.46 2.47 -15.23
N ASN A 93 9.72 1.17 -15.05
CA ASN A 93 10.70 0.43 -15.85
C ASN A 93 10.30 -1.02 -16.04
N ASP A 94 10.78 -1.62 -17.11
CA ASP A 94 10.71 -3.06 -17.29
C ASP A 94 11.60 -3.78 -16.28
N CYS A 95 11.09 -4.88 -15.74
CA CYS A 95 11.83 -5.77 -14.85
C CYS A 95 11.24 -7.18 -14.89
N ALA A 96 12.02 -8.16 -14.44
CA ALA A 96 11.52 -9.52 -14.32
C ALA A 96 10.33 -9.59 -13.35
N GLU A 97 9.38 -10.48 -13.61
CA GLU A 97 8.17 -10.65 -12.79
C GLU A 97 8.50 -10.90 -11.31
N ALA A 98 9.57 -11.68 -11.05
CA ALA A 98 10.04 -12.01 -9.70
C ALA A 98 10.90 -10.92 -9.03
N ALA A 99 11.06 -9.75 -9.65
CA ALA A 99 11.85 -8.64 -9.14
C ALA A 99 11.06 -7.79 -8.13
N GLY A 100 10.61 -8.38 -7.02
CA GLY A 100 9.85 -7.69 -5.99
C GLY A 100 8.48 -7.20 -6.46
N PRO A 101 7.60 -8.07 -7.00
CA PRO A 101 6.28 -7.63 -7.47
C PRO A 101 5.41 -7.12 -6.32
N LEU A 102 4.41 -6.32 -6.67
CA LEU A 102 3.33 -5.96 -5.75
C LEU A 102 2.61 -7.22 -5.30
N VAL A 103 2.28 -7.29 -4.02
CA VAL A 103 1.47 -8.36 -3.43
C VAL A 103 0.19 -7.76 -2.88
N VAL A 104 -0.92 -8.44 -3.13
CA VAL A 104 -2.24 -8.06 -2.61
C VAL A 104 -2.96 -9.29 -2.03
N TRP A 105 -3.92 -9.01 -1.16
CA TRP A 105 -4.86 -10.00 -0.60
C TRP A 105 -6.29 -9.60 -0.99
N PRO A 106 -6.83 -10.11 -2.12
CA PRO A 106 -8.22 -9.86 -2.50
C PRO A 106 -9.19 -10.24 -1.37
N GLY A 107 -10.22 -9.41 -1.16
CA GLY A 107 -11.15 -9.55 -0.03
C GLY A 107 -10.69 -8.84 1.25
N SER A 108 -9.41 -8.48 1.36
CA SER A 108 -8.90 -7.75 2.53
C SER A 108 -9.63 -6.43 2.83
N PRO A 109 -10.09 -5.63 1.85
CA PRO A 109 -10.80 -4.38 2.15
C PRO A 109 -12.04 -4.57 3.05
N ASP A 110 -12.81 -5.62 2.86
CA ASP A 110 -14.02 -5.86 3.65
C ASP A 110 -13.69 -6.29 5.08
N ILE A 111 -12.68 -7.14 5.25
CA ILE A 111 -12.17 -7.55 6.56
C ILE A 111 -11.64 -6.34 7.33
N ILE A 112 -10.74 -5.57 6.72
CA ILE A 112 -10.17 -4.37 7.33
C ILE A 112 -11.25 -3.36 7.70
N ARG A 113 -12.18 -3.11 6.77
CA ARG A 113 -13.31 -2.19 6.99
C ARG A 113 -14.15 -2.59 8.20
N ARG A 114 -14.48 -3.86 8.34
CA ARG A 114 -15.28 -4.38 9.47
C ARG A 114 -14.59 -4.14 10.81
N HIS A 115 -13.31 -4.45 10.91
CA HIS A 115 -12.52 -4.20 12.12
C HIS A 115 -12.39 -2.71 12.45
N LEU A 116 -12.18 -1.86 11.43
CA LEU A 116 -12.09 -0.41 11.62
C LEU A 116 -13.44 0.20 12.02
N ILE A 117 -14.55 -0.21 11.39
CA ILE A 117 -15.89 0.25 11.79
C ILE A 117 -16.13 -0.09 13.25
N SER A 118 -15.81 -1.31 13.70
CA SER A 118 -15.95 -1.70 15.11
C SER A 118 -15.08 -0.83 16.03
N ALA A 119 -13.85 -0.53 15.63
CA ALA A 119 -12.94 0.29 16.44
C ALA A 119 -13.38 1.76 16.53
N PHE A 120 -14.02 2.29 15.49
CA PHE A 120 -14.48 3.68 15.44
C PHE A 120 -15.92 3.89 15.91
N SER A 121 -16.69 2.81 16.11
CA SER A 121 -18.15 2.88 16.33
C SER A 121 -18.60 3.73 17.51
N THR A 122 -17.77 3.88 18.54
CA THR A 122 -18.07 4.66 19.75
C THR A 122 -17.34 5.99 19.82
N ALA A 123 -16.56 6.34 18.80
CA ALA A 123 -15.72 7.52 18.80
C ALA A 123 -16.28 8.60 17.86
N ASP A 124 -16.16 9.84 18.29
CA ASP A 124 -16.47 11.00 17.43
C ASP A 124 -15.55 10.99 16.19
N PRO A 125 -16.10 11.12 14.97
CA PRO A 125 -15.30 11.21 13.76
C PRO A 125 -14.20 12.27 13.78
N ALA A 126 -14.38 13.36 14.52
CA ALA A 126 -13.39 14.43 14.65
C ALA A 126 -12.06 13.97 15.30
N ILE A 127 -12.08 12.87 16.07
CA ILE A 127 -10.88 12.35 16.73
C ILE A 127 -10.35 11.04 16.14
N TRP A 128 -10.92 10.54 15.03
CA TRP A 128 -10.50 9.26 14.45
C TRP A 128 -9.01 9.19 14.11
N ALA A 129 -8.41 10.30 13.68
CA ALA A 129 -6.98 10.35 13.39
C ALA A 129 -6.11 10.16 14.66
N ASP A 130 -6.67 10.39 15.84
CA ASP A 130 -5.97 10.27 17.12
C ASP A 130 -6.18 8.94 17.84
N LEU A 131 -7.14 8.13 17.38
CA LEU A 131 -7.43 6.85 18.00
C LEU A 131 -6.29 5.84 17.80
N ASP A 132 -5.97 5.13 18.86
CA ASP A 132 -5.11 3.94 18.79
C ASP A 132 -5.90 2.75 18.25
N ILE A 133 -5.69 2.42 17.01
CA ILE A 133 -6.32 1.28 16.33
C ILE A 133 -5.40 0.06 16.25
N THR A 134 -4.33 0.00 17.04
CA THR A 134 -3.30 -1.05 16.95
C THR A 134 -3.90 -2.44 17.06
N THR A 135 -4.74 -2.68 18.06
CA THR A 135 -5.35 -4.01 18.29
C THR A 135 -6.28 -4.41 17.15
N ALA A 136 -7.16 -3.49 16.73
CA ALA A 136 -8.09 -3.74 15.61
C ALA A 136 -7.33 -4.00 14.29
N TYR A 137 -6.31 -3.22 14.01
CA TYR A 137 -5.48 -3.38 12.82
C TYR A 137 -4.70 -4.70 12.82
N GLN A 138 -4.14 -5.11 13.96
CA GLN A 138 -3.44 -6.38 14.08
C GLN A 138 -4.40 -7.56 13.90
N ALA A 139 -5.57 -7.55 14.54
CA ALA A 139 -6.58 -8.58 14.39
C ALA A 139 -7.07 -8.70 12.94
N ALA A 140 -7.36 -7.57 12.29
CA ALA A 140 -7.74 -7.54 10.89
C ALA A 140 -6.68 -8.16 9.97
N ARG A 141 -5.40 -7.82 10.16
CA ARG A 141 -4.30 -8.41 9.37
C ARG A 141 -4.14 -9.92 9.63
N GLN A 142 -4.31 -10.38 10.86
CA GLN A 142 -4.27 -11.81 11.17
C GLN A 142 -5.37 -12.56 10.42
N GLU A 143 -6.59 -12.02 10.42
CA GLU A 143 -7.71 -12.61 9.69
C GLU A 143 -7.45 -12.62 8.18
N VAL A 144 -6.96 -11.51 7.59
CA VAL A 144 -6.60 -11.46 6.17
C VAL A 144 -5.58 -12.53 5.82
N PHE A 145 -4.50 -12.66 6.59
CA PHE A 145 -3.47 -13.68 6.32
C PHE A 145 -3.96 -15.11 6.49
N ALA A 146 -5.00 -15.34 7.28
CA ALA A 146 -5.58 -16.66 7.49
C ALA A 146 -6.63 -17.04 6.42
N THR A 147 -7.31 -16.05 5.83
CA THR A 147 -8.51 -16.30 5.02
C THR A 147 -8.42 -15.83 3.59
N CYS A 148 -7.57 -14.85 3.29
CA CYS A 148 -7.43 -14.31 1.94
C CYS A 148 -6.25 -14.94 1.19
N GLN A 149 -6.44 -15.18 -0.10
CA GLN A 149 -5.37 -15.64 -0.97
C GLN A 149 -4.34 -14.54 -1.19
N ARG A 150 -3.05 -14.89 -1.10
CA ARG A 150 -1.94 -14.02 -1.50
C ARG A 150 -1.76 -14.06 -3.01
N LEU A 151 -1.78 -12.90 -3.68
CA LEU A 151 -1.52 -12.78 -5.10
C LEU A 151 -0.35 -11.84 -5.39
N GLU A 152 0.53 -12.22 -6.29
CA GLU A 152 1.55 -11.36 -6.87
C GLU A 152 1.02 -10.74 -8.16
N LEU A 153 1.22 -9.44 -8.31
CA LEU A 153 0.78 -8.68 -9.48
C LEU A 153 2.02 -8.08 -10.17
N PRO A 154 2.66 -8.82 -11.09
CA PRO A 154 3.66 -8.21 -11.95
C PRO A 154 2.97 -7.20 -12.89
N ALA A 155 3.67 -6.12 -13.22
CA ALA A 155 3.19 -5.16 -14.22
C ALA A 155 4.36 -4.49 -14.94
N LYS A 156 4.07 -3.94 -16.11
CA LYS A 156 5.01 -3.32 -17.04
C LYS A 156 4.70 -1.84 -17.22
N PRO A 157 5.63 -1.02 -17.70
CA PRO A 157 5.34 0.33 -18.16
C PRO A 157 4.18 0.35 -19.15
N GLY A 158 3.25 1.29 -18.98
CA GLY A 158 1.98 1.36 -19.71
C GLY A 158 0.80 0.71 -19.02
N GLU A 159 1.02 -0.11 -17.99
CA GLU A 159 0.01 -0.62 -17.08
C GLU A 159 -0.07 0.21 -15.79
N ALA A 160 -1.12 0.02 -15.00
CA ALA A 160 -1.26 0.65 -13.70
C ALA A 160 -1.97 -0.27 -12.71
N TYR A 161 -1.61 -0.16 -11.44
CA TYR A 161 -2.35 -0.76 -10.34
C TYR A 161 -3.35 0.26 -9.79
N LEU A 162 -4.58 -0.14 -9.61
CA LEU A 162 -5.56 0.63 -8.86
C LEU A 162 -6.08 -0.22 -7.71
N LEU A 163 -5.75 0.18 -6.48
CA LEU A 163 -6.15 -0.57 -5.29
C LEU A 163 -7.18 0.22 -4.47
N HIS A 164 -8.09 -0.53 -3.87
CA HIS A 164 -8.96 0.03 -2.84
C HIS A 164 -8.12 0.53 -1.66
N ARG A 165 -8.47 1.68 -1.08
CA ARG A 165 -7.73 2.33 0.03
C ARG A 165 -7.47 1.42 1.24
N LEU A 166 -8.31 0.41 1.48
CA LEU A 166 -8.16 -0.56 2.57
C LEU A 166 -7.60 -1.91 2.08
N ALA A 167 -7.10 -2.00 0.86
CA ALA A 167 -6.46 -3.22 0.39
C ALA A 167 -5.16 -3.46 1.18
N LEU A 168 -5.05 -4.61 1.85
CA LEU A 168 -3.78 -5.04 2.39
C LEU A 168 -2.86 -5.38 1.23
N HIS A 169 -1.72 -4.73 1.17
CA HIS A 169 -0.75 -4.90 0.08
C HIS A 169 0.68 -4.80 0.60
N GLY A 170 1.62 -5.22 -0.22
CA GLY A 170 3.04 -5.19 0.12
C GLY A 170 3.90 -5.47 -1.10
N VAL A 171 5.17 -5.80 -0.87
CA VAL A 171 6.14 -6.10 -1.93
C VAL A 171 6.80 -7.44 -1.64
N ALA A 172 6.71 -8.37 -2.59
CA ALA A 172 7.36 -9.68 -2.47
C ALA A 172 8.88 -9.54 -2.37
N PRO A 173 9.55 -10.47 -1.71
CA PRO A 173 10.99 -10.52 -1.77
C PRO A 173 11.53 -10.62 -3.19
N TRP A 174 12.69 -10.00 -3.43
CA TRP A 174 13.37 -10.10 -4.71
C TRP A 174 13.84 -11.54 -4.96
N ARG A 175 13.40 -12.15 -6.05
CA ARG A 175 13.76 -13.51 -6.47
C ARG A 175 14.28 -13.56 -7.91
N ALA A 176 14.41 -12.40 -8.56
CA ALA A 176 14.99 -12.29 -9.90
C ALA A 176 16.52 -12.33 -9.85
N GLN A 177 17.16 -12.18 -11.01
CA GLN A 177 18.61 -12.07 -11.13
C GLN A 177 19.16 -10.99 -10.18
N PRO A 178 20.46 -11.12 -9.73
CA PRO A 178 21.04 -10.23 -8.74
C PRO A 178 21.30 -8.80 -9.23
N GLU A 179 20.85 -8.47 -10.44
CA GLU A 179 21.05 -7.19 -11.09
C GLU A 179 19.72 -6.46 -11.34
N GLY A 180 19.80 -5.13 -11.50
CA GLY A 180 18.66 -4.30 -11.84
C GLY A 180 17.94 -3.66 -10.66
N ARG A 181 16.81 -3.07 -10.95
CA ARG A 181 15.90 -2.47 -9.98
C ARG A 181 14.47 -2.48 -10.52
N ARG A 182 13.48 -2.46 -9.62
CA ARG A 182 12.07 -2.18 -9.93
C ARG A 182 11.72 -0.80 -9.41
N MET A 183 11.05 -0.02 -10.23
CA MET A 183 10.57 1.32 -9.89
C MET A 183 9.06 1.40 -10.14
N VAL A 184 8.33 1.91 -9.17
CA VAL A 184 6.88 2.15 -9.22
C VAL A 184 6.56 3.51 -8.62
#